data_2e2cd8968675c9024e09a6fe2a7d9fde
#
_entry.id   2e2cd8968675c9024e09a6fe2a7d9fde
#
_cell.length_a   1.000
_cell.length_b   1.000
_cell.length_c   1.000
_cell.angle_alpha   90.00
_cell.angle_beta   90.00
_cell.angle_gamma   90.00
#
_symmetry.space_group_name_H-M   'P 1'
#
loop_
_entity.id
_entity.type
_entity.pdbx_description
1 polymer ?
#
loop_
_entity_poly.entity_id
_entity_poly.type
_entity_poly.pdbx_seq_one_letter_code
_entity_poly.pdbx_strand_id
1 'polypeptide(L)'
;MMAEINEMTTAALSKERTNNHTKIIDIRPVNAYNGWRLKNENRGGHIAGARSLPYKWTNYMDWIEVVRSKQILPENKIIIYGYDDAEAEQVAGMFAKAGYNDVSVYSRFLSEWVPDESLPMDKLERYQHLVPAEWVKDVLEGKSVQHPPQEKVVVCHAHYRNRDAYLTGHIPGAIDIDTLALESEVTWNRRSPEELKTAFEKHGITADSTVILYGKFMYPDNDQPFPGSAAGHLGAIRSAFIMMYAGVKDVRVMNGGFQSWKDAGFDIETNDVQKNPVTEFGAKIPSRPYLAVDVPEAKEILASQNAALVSIRSWPEYIGEVSGYNYIEKKGRIPGSVFGNCGTDAYHMENYRNVDHTTREFNEIAEIWKEVGVTPDKRLAFYCGTGWRGSEAFYNAWLMGWPEVAVYDGGWFEWSNDDSNPFETGIPEKVKMYEKGNEEILKDL
;
A
#
# COMPACT_ATOMS: atom_id res chain seq x y z
N MET A 1 16.48 38.52 -0.96
CA MET A 1 17.59 37.80 -0.29
C MET A 1 17.20 36.34 -0.31
N MET A 2 18.05 35.42 -0.78
CA MET A 2 17.80 33.99 -0.57
C MET A 2 17.92 33.74 0.93
N ALA A 3 16.98 33.00 1.51
CA ALA A 3 17.07 32.59 2.92
C ALA A 3 18.39 31.82 3.11
N GLU A 4 19.14 32.15 4.14
CA GLU A 4 20.37 31.45 4.49
C GLU A 4 19.96 30.05 4.99
N ILE A 5 20.36 29.01 4.26
CA ILE A 5 20.08 27.61 4.63
C ILE A 5 21.07 27.26 5.76
N ASN A 6 20.54 26.97 6.94
CA ASN A 6 21.36 26.63 8.10
C ASN A 6 21.68 25.13 8.15
N GLU A 7 22.89 24.78 8.56
CA GLU A 7 23.25 23.40 8.85
C GLU A 7 22.81 23.01 10.27
N MET A 8 22.13 21.86 10.39
CA MET A 8 21.65 21.31 11.65
C MET A 8 22.66 20.33 12.27
N THR A 9 22.95 20.46 13.57
CA THR A 9 23.77 19.47 14.28
C THR A 9 22.92 18.31 14.79
N THR A 10 23.52 17.13 14.99
CA THR A 10 22.84 15.93 15.51
C THR A 10 22.17 16.18 16.85
N ALA A 11 22.84 16.89 17.78
CA ALA A 11 22.27 17.23 19.08
C ALA A 11 21.06 18.16 18.97
N ALA A 12 21.11 19.16 18.07
CA ALA A 12 19.99 20.04 17.82
C ALA A 12 18.82 19.31 17.20
N LEU A 13 19.04 18.48 16.18
CA LEU A 13 18.03 17.67 15.55
C LEU A 13 17.35 16.70 16.51
N SER A 14 18.13 16.01 17.35
CA SER A 14 17.61 15.11 18.39
C SER A 14 16.65 15.81 19.34
N LYS A 15 16.92 17.06 19.69
CA LYS A 15 16.03 17.91 20.51
C LYS A 15 14.80 18.37 19.74
N GLU A 16 14.99 18.85 18.51
CA GLU A 16 13.88 19.36 17.66
C GLU A 16 12.91 18.27 17.23
N ARG A 17 13.32 17.02 17.17
CA ARG A 17 12.51 15.89 16.72
C ARG A 17 11.17 15.75 17.47
N THR A 18 11.11 16.14 18.72
CA THR A 18 9.88 16.07 19.54
C THR A 18 9.04 17.32 19.51
N ASN A 19 9.44 18.33 18.75
CA ASN A 19 8.68 19.57 18.58
C ASN A 19 7.66 19.41 17.45
N ASN A 20 6.37 19.50 17.76
CA ASN A 20 5.28 19.34 16.79
C ASN A 20 5.30 20.39 15.66
N HIS A 21 5.93 21.55 15.89
CA HIS A 21 6.10 22.59 14.87
C HIS A 21 7.23 22.26 13.87
N THR A 22 8.12 21.35 14.20
CA THR A 22 9.21 20.91 13.35
C THR A 22 8.77 19.75 12.48
N LYS A 23 9.07 19.81 11.18
CA LYS A 23 8.90 18.73 10.21
C LYS A 23 10.28 18.28 9.71
N ILE A 24 10.65 17.06 10.01
CA ILE A 24 11.86 16.44 9.51
C ILE A 24 11.49 15.73 8.19
N ILE A 25 12.23 16.04 7.13
CA ILE A 25 11.94 15.58 5.78
C ILE A 25 13.03 14.63 5.31
N ASP A 26 12.65 13.39 5.05
CA ASP A 26 13.48 12.37 4.44
C ASP A 26 13.32 12.40 2.93
N ILE A 27 14.35 12.85 2.20
CA ILE A 27 14.31 12.92 0.74
C ILE A 27 14.87 11.68 0.05
N ARG A 28 15.25 10.65 0.81
CA ARG A 28 15.71 9.38 0.27
C ARG A 28 14.54 8.63 -0.41
N PRO A 29 14.83 7.61 -1.25
CA PRO A 29 13.77 6.77 -1.83
C PRO A 29 12.82 6.19 -0.76
N VAL A 30 11.52 6.04 -1.10
CA VAL A 30 10.49 5.47 -0.21
C VAL A 30 10.93 4.14 0.39
N ASN A 31 11.64 3.30 -0.37
CA ASN A 31 12.12 2.02 0.12
C ASN A 31 13.17 2.16 1.24
N ALA A 32 14.04 3.20 1.18
CA ALA A 32 14.98 3.52 2.27
C ALA A 32 14.24 3.97 3.53
N TYR A 33 13.24 4.85 3.36
CA TYR A 33 12.36 5.29 4.44
C TYR A 33 11.68 4.10 5.13
N ASN A 34 11.18 3.13 4.35
CA ASN A 34 10.49 1.95 4.85
C ASN A 34 11.39 0.96 5.61
N GLY A 35 12.72 0.96 5.38
CA GLY A 35 13.61 0.05 6.10
C GLY A 35 14.74 -0.57 5.28
N TRP A 36 14.71 -0.45 3.95
CA TRP A 36 15.75 -0.99 3.10
C TRP A 36 17.05 -0.18 3.20
N ARG A 37 18.19 -0.87 3.29
CA ARG A 37 19.53 -0.27 3.35
C ARG A 37 20.09 -0.15 1.93
N LEU A 38 19.78 0.96 1.25
CA LEU A 38 20.11 1.14 -0.17
C LEU A 38 21.56 1.58 -0.42
N LYS A 39 22.23 2.07 0.61
CA LYS A 39 23.65 2.48 0.60
C LYS A 39 24.51 1.66 1.60
N ASN A 40 24.06 0.44 1.94
CA ASN A 40 24.69 -0.44 2.91
C ASN A 40 24.81 0.18 4.32
N GLU A 41 23.85 0.99 4.72
CA GLU A 41 23.76 1.56 6.06
C GLU A 41 23.71 0.46 7.13
N ASN A 42 24.26 0.73 8.33
CA ASN A 42 24.21 -0.22 9.43
C ASN A 42 22.78 -0.49 9.91
N ARG A 43 21.92 0.54 9.87
CA ARG A 43 20.49 0.47 10.22
C ARG A 43 19.64 0.97 9.07
N GLY A 44 18.54 0.27 8.76
CA GLY A 44 17.51 0.70 7.82
C GLY A 44 16.41 1.50 8.50
N GLY A 45 15.64 2.23 7.71
CA GLY A 45 14.55 3.09 8.18
C GLY A 45 14.90 4.57 8.16
N HIS A 46 14.12 5.38 8.86
CA HIS A 46 14.19 6.84 8.86
C HIS A 46 14.31 7.39 10.29
N ILE A 47 14.73 8.64 10.41
CA ILE A 47 14.72 9.35 11.71
C ILE A 47 13.29 9.34 12.26
N ALA A 48 13.10 8.86 13.49
CA ALA A 48 11.77 8.71 14.08
C ALA A 48 10.98 10.03 14.04
N GLY A 49 9.79 9.99 13.44
CA GLY A 49 8.93 11.14 13.20
C GLY A 49 9.19 11.91 11.90
N ALA A 50 10.16 11.48 11.08
CA ALA A 50 10.39 12.09 9.78
C ALA A 50 9.26 11.74 8.77
N ARG A 51 9.05 12.65 7.81
CA ARG A 51 8.10 12.51 6.71
C ARG A 51 8.83 12.17 5.42
N SER A 52 8.30 11.25 4.65
CA SER A 52 8.89 10.86 3.35
C SER A 52 8.51 11.86 2.26
N LEU A 53 9.52 12.47 1.65
CA LEU A 53 9.36 13.35 0.49
C LEU A 53 10.52 13.13 -0.49
N PRO A 54 10.58 11.99 -1.16
CA PRO A 54 11.70 11.61 -2.02
C PRO A 54 12.13 12.67 -3.01
N TYR A 55 13.44 12.89 -3.15
CA TYR A 55 14.01 13.86 -4.06
C TYR A 55 13.46 13.74 -5.49
N LYS A 56 13.25 12.51 -5.99
CA LYS A 56 12.67 12.29 -7.32
C LYS A 56 11.31 12.97 -7.54
N TRP A 57 10.56 13.23 -6.48
CA TRP A 57 9.25 13.90 -6.59
C TRP A 57 9.37 15.39 -6.89
N THR A 58 10.54 16.00 -6.72
CA THR A 58 10.78 17.40 -7.12
C THR A 58 10.63 17.63 -8.63
N ASN A 59 10.64 16.55 -9.43
CA ASN A 59 10.39 16.59 -10.86
C ASN A 59 8.91 16.72 -11.25
N TYR A 60 7.98 16.50 -10.30
CA TYR A 60 6.55 16.71 -10.55
C TYR A 60 6.21 18.20 -10.48
N MET A 61 5.43 18.70 -11.48
CA MET A 61 5.03 20.11 -11.56
C MET A 61 4.30 20.57 -10.28
N ASP A 62 3.51 19.70 -9.68
CA ASP A 62 2.69 19.98 -8.50
C ASP A 62 3.39 19.55 -7.20
N TRP A 63 4.72 19.52 -7.17
CA TRP A 63 5.50 19.12 -5.99
C TRP A 63 5.04 19.82 -4.71
N ILE A 64 4.72 21.13 -4.77
CA ILE A 64 4.28 21.90 -3.61
C ILE A 64 2.92 21.45 -3.08
N GLU A 65 2.05 20.94 -3.94
CA GLU A 65 0.77 20.37 -3.52
C GLU A 65 0.98 19.03 -2.80
N VAL A 66 1.96 18.24 -3.23
CA VAL A 66 2.37 17.03 -2.49
C VAL A 66 2.87 17.38 -1.10
N VAL A 67 3.68 18.46 -0.97
CA VAL A 67 4.16 18.96 0.33
C VAL A 67 2.96 19.35 1.23
N ARG A 68 2.03 20.13 0.69
CA ARG A 68 0.84 20.60 1.43
C ARG A 68 -0.09 19.46 1.85
N SER A 69 -0.29 18.47 0.96
CA SER A 69 -1.12 17.29 1.27
C SER A 69 -0.59 16.48 2.46
N LYS A 70 0.70 16.60 2.75
CA LYS A 70 1.36 16.00 3.91
C LYS A 70 1.28 16.85 5.19
N GLN A 71 0.49 17.91 5.19
CA GLN A 71 0.37 18.87 6.31
C GLN A 71 1.73 19.47 6.70
N ILE A 72 2.58 19.76 5.71
CA ILE A 72 3.82 20.48 5.86
C ILE A 72 3.54 21.92 5.45
N LEU A 73 3.40 22.82 6.43
CA LEU A 73 2.90 24.19 6.26
C LEU A 73 4.03 25.21 6.29
N PRO A 74 3.88 26.39 5.63
CA PRO A 74 4.95 27.39 5.55
C PRO A 74 5.47 27.93 6.90
N GLU A 75 4.65 27.87 7.95
CA GLU A 75 5.04 28.23 9.31
C GLU A 75 5.87 27.16 10.04
N ASN A 76 5.93 25.94 9.52
CA ASN A 76 6.74 24.89 10.13
C ASN A 76 8.24 25.18 9.99
N LYS A 77 9.01 24.75 10.98
CA LYS A 77 10.45 24.58 10.88
C LYS A 77 10.74 23.30 10.10
N ILE A 78 11.48 23.41 8.99
CA ILE A 78 11.80 22.31 8.09
C ILE A 78 13.25 21.89 8.28
N ILE A 79 13.48 20.59 8.50
CA ILE A 79 14.82 20.01 8.58
C ILE A 79 14.89 18.88 7.55
N ILE A 80 15.78 19.01 6.56
CA ILE A 80 15.87 18.12 5.41
C ILE A 80 17.12 17.25 5.55
N TYR A 81 16.99 15.96 5.30
CA TYR A 81 18.14 15.06 5.19
C TYR A 81 17.94 14.04 4.05
N GLY A 82 19.05 13.53 3.54
CA GLY A 82 19.06 12.57 2.44
C GLY A 82 20.34 11.75 2.39
N TYR A 83 20.59 11.14 1.25
CA TYR A 83 21.87 10.49 0.93
C TYR A 83 22.91 11.45 0.34
N ASP A 84 22.45 12.55 -0.26
CA ASP A 84 23.29 13.53 -0.96
C ASP A 84 22.95 14.93 -0.43
N ASP A 85 23.98 15.64 -0.01
CA ASP A 85 23.84 16.97 0.59
C ASP A 85 23.43 18.02 -0.46
N ALA A 86 23.87 17.89 -1.71
CA ALA A 86 23.47 18.80 -2.79
C ALA A 86 21.98 18.64 -3.14
N GLU A 87 21.44 17.41 -3.12
CA GLU A 87 20.00 17.18 -3.26
C GLU A 87 19.22 17.81 -2.10
N ALA A 88 19.73 17.67 -0.87
CA ALA A 88 19.09 18.25 0.32
C ALA A 88 19.09 19.78 0.27
N GLU A 89 20.18 20.41 -0.13
CA GLU A 89 20.29 21.86 -0.35
C GLU A 89 19.35 22.34 -1.45
N GLN A 90 19.23 21.60 -2.56
CA GLN A 90 18.30 21.93 -3.63
C GLN A 90 16.84 21.91 -3.13
N VAL A 91 16.45 20.88 -2.39
CA VAL A 91 15.10 20.77 -1.81
C VAL A 91 14.87 21.92 -0.80
N ALA A 92 15.86 22.24 0.03
CA ALA A 92 15.79 23.37 0.95
C ALA A 92 15.55 24.70 0.22
N GLY A 93 16.25 24.90 -0.91
CA GLY A 93 16.04 26.07 -1.79
C GLY A 93 14.63 26.12 -2.38
N MET A 94 14.02 24.97 -2.70
CA MET A 94 12.64 24.87 -3.20
C MET A 94 11.64 25.25 -2.09
N PHE A 95 11.81 24.78 -0.85
CA PHE A 95 11.01 25.18 0.29
C PHE A 95 11.09 26.69 0.54
N ALA A 96 12.31 27.24 0.55
CA ALA A 96 12.51 28.68 0.74
C ALA A 96 11.80 29.51 -0.34
N LYS A 97 11.87 29.10 -1.61
CA LYS A 97 11.16 29.76 -2.72
C LYS A 97 9.64 29.64 -2.60
N ALA A 98 9.15 28.57 -1.99
CA ALA A 98 7.72 28.36 -1.72
C ALA A 98 7.19 29.09 -0.47
N GLY A 99 8.04 29.90 0.20
CA GLY A 99 7.64 30.75 1.32
C GLY A 99 7.87 30.13 2.72
N TYR A 100 8.60 29.02 2.82
CA TYR A 100 9.03 28.47 4.10
C TYR A 100 10.24 29.25 4.61
N ASN A 101 10.14 29.83 5.80
CA ASN A 101 11.13 30.78 6.31
C ASN A 101 12.18 30.17 7.24
N ASP A 102 11.92 29.00 7.83
CA ASP A 102 12.84 28.30 8.74
C ASP A 102 13.19 26.95 8.16
N VAL A 103 14.22 26.92 7.29
CA VAL A 103 14.65 25.72 6.57
C VAL A 103 16.12 25.42 6.89
N SER A 104 16.41 24.19 7.27
CA SER A 104 17.74 23.70 7.59
C SER A 104 18.03 22.38 6.92
N VAL A 105 19.30 22.06 6.69
CA VAL A 105 19.77 20.77 6.19
C VAL A 105 20.52 20.02 7.27
N TYR A 106 20.35 18.71 7.34
CA TYR A 106 21.09 17.81 8.20
C TYR A 106 21.93 16.83 7.35
N SER A 107 23.25 17.11 7.24
CA SER A 107 24.19 16.37 6.39
C SER A 107 24.83 15.13 7.05
N ARG A 108 24.57 14.90 8.34
CA ARG A 108 25.28 13.88 9.14
C ARG A 108 24.45 12.62 9.36
N PHE A 109 23.44 12.37 8.53
CA PHE A 109 22.56 11.22 8.70
C PHE A 109 23.34 9.89 8.66
N LEU A 110 24.14 9.66 7.62
CA LEU A 110 24.93 8.43 7.48
C LEU A 110 26.12 8.33 8.45
N SER A 111 26.73 9.46 8.77
CA SER A 111 27.98 9.49 9.56
C SER A 111 27.76 9.53 11.07
N GLU A 112 26.65 10.12 11.53
CA GLU A 112 26.39 10.29 12.96
C GLU A 112 25.09 9.62 13.41
N TRP A 113 23.95 9.80 12.70
CA TRP A 113 22.64 9.29 13.14
C TRP A 113 22.52 7.78 13.02
N VAL A 114 22.84 7.25 11.83
CA VAL A 114 22.72 5.81 11.55
C VAL A 114 23.63 4.94 12.42
N PRO A 115 24.89 5.31 12.70
CA PRO A 115 25.76 4.49 13.54
C PRO A 115 25.42 4.52 15.03
N ASP A 116 24.78 5.58 15.52
CA ASP A 116 24.44 5.74 16.94
C ASP A 116 23.09 5.07 17.25
N GLU A 117 23.14 3.90 17.89
CA GLU A 117 21.95 3.14 18.28
C GLU A 117 21.07 3.85 19.32
N SER A 118 21.60 4.85 20.03
CA SER A 118 20.81 5.67 20.99
C SER A 118 19.88 6.66 20.29
N LEU A 119 20.15 6.99 19.03
CA LEU A 119 19.32 7.88 18.23
C LEU A 119 18.16 7.11 17.59
N PRO A 120 16.90 7.52 17.81
CA PRO A 120 15.74 6.75 17.41
C PRO A 120 15.52 6.77 15.91
N MET A 121 15.23 5.58 15.37
CA MET A 121 14.80 5.37 13.99
C MET A 121 13.52 4.53 13.97
N ASP A 122 12.65 4.83 13.00
CA ASP A 122 11.43 4.07 12.70
C ASP A 122 11.57 3.38 11.34
N LYS A 123 10.80 2.31 11.17
CA LYS A 123 10.69 1.58 9.90
C LYS A 123 9.36 0.84 9.82
N LEU A 124 8.95 0.50 8.63
CA LEU A 124 7.82 -0.40 8.40
C LEU A 124 8.19 -1.80 8.93
N GLU A 125 7.38 -2.39 9.78
CA GLU A 125 7.73 -3.62 10.53
C GLU A 125 8.08 -4.79 9.60
N ARG A 126 7.27 -5.02 8.56
CA ARG A 126 7.47 -6.10 7.60
C ARG A 126 7.89 -5.59 6.21
N TYR A 127 8.75 -4.56 6.18
CA TYR A 127 9.20 -3.92 4.93
C TYR A 127 9.82 -4.90 3.93
N GLN A 128 10.40 -6.02 4.39
CA GLN A 128 11.01 -7.04 3.53
C GLN A 128 10.00 -7.72 2.58
N HIS A 129 8.70 -7.56 2.83
CA HIS A 129 7.64 -8.04 1.94
C HIS A 129 7.16 -7.00 0.93
N LEU A 130 7.63 -5.75 1.05
CA LEU A 130 7.40 -4.67 0.10
C LEU A 130 8.74 -4.33 -0.58
N VAL A 131 9.04 -5.02 -1.68
CA VAL A 131 10.38 -5.06 -2.26
C VAL A 131 10.66 -3.95 -3.27
N PRO A 132 11.88 -3.37 -3.29
CA PRO A 132 12.33 -2.47 -4.35
C PRO A 132 12.49 -3.19 -5.70
N ALA A 133 12.34 -2.46 -6.81
CA ALA A 133 12.63 -3.00 -8.13
C ALA A 133 14.10 -3.45 -8.27
N GLU A 134 15.03 -2.72 -7.67
CA GLU A 134 16.46 -3.05 -7.61
C GLU A 134 16.71 -4.39 -6.91
N TRP A 135 15.99 -4.62 -5.80
CA TRP A 135 16.08 -5.90 -5.10
C TRP A 135 15.60 -7.07 -5.97
N VAL A 136 14.49 -6.88 -6.70
CA VAL A 136 13.97 -7.90 -7.64
C VAL A 136 14.98 -8.16 -8.75
N LYS A 137 15.59 -7.12 -9.31
CA LYS A 137 16.65 -7.21 -10.33
C LYS A 137 17.83 -8.03 -9.82
N ASP A 138 18.32 -7.71 -8.62
CA ASP A 138 19.47 -8.41 -8.02
C ASP A 138 19.17 -9.89 -7.74
N VAL A 139 17.94 -10.21 -7.30
CA VAL A 139 17.49 -11.61 -7.13
C VAL A 139 17.50 -12.36 -8.46
N LEU A 140 16.97 -11.75 -9.53
CA LEU A 140 16.94 -12.37 -10.86
C LEU A 140 18.35 -12.58 -11.46
N GLU A 141 19.30 -11.76 -11.08
CA GLU A 141 20.71 -11.87 -11.45
C GLU A 141 21.52 -12.82 -10.54
N GLY A 142 20.89 -13.40 -9.53
CA GLY A 142 21.55 -14.31 -8.58
C GLY A 142 22.54 -13.63 -7.65
N LYS A 143 22.40 -12.33 -7.43
CA LYS A 143 23.25 -11.57 -6.50
C LYS A 143 22.83 -11.80 -5.06
N SER A 144 23.77 -11.55 -4.14
CA SER A 144 23.47 -11.53 -2.70
C SER A 144 22.63 -10.30 -2.36
N VAL A 145 21.51 -10.50 -1.70
CA VAL A 145 20.54 -9.45 -1.34
C VAL A 145 20.21 -9.47 0.14
N GLN A 146 19.70 -8.34 0.66
CA GLN A 146 19.05 -8.31 1.97
C GLN A 146 17.81 -9.17 1.95
N HIS A 147 17.50 -9.89 3.03
CA HIS A 147 16.33 -10.78 3.11
C HIS A 147 16.24 -11.71 1.90
N PRO A 148 17.22 -12.60 1.70
CA PRO A 148 17.25 -13.48 0.55
C PRO A 148 15.94 -14.24 0.41
N PRO A 149 15.48 -14.52 -0.83
CA PRO A 149 14.30 -15.32 -1.06
C PRO A 149 14.55 -16.80 -0.70
N GLN A 150 13.47 -17.59 -0.67
CA GLN A 150 13.57 -19.05 -0.66
C GLN A 150 14.26 -19.53 -1.95
N GLU A 151 14.66 -20.79 -1.98
CA GLU A 151 15.36 -21.39 -3.14
C GLU A 151 14.58 -21.22 -4.44
N LYS A 152 13.25 -21.42 -4.38
CA LYS A 152 12.38 -21.26 -5.54
C LYS A 152 11.73 -19.88 -5.56
N VAL A 153 12.10 -19.09 -6.56
CA VAL A 153 11.51 -17.76 -6.81
C VAL A 153 10.57 -17.82 -8.01
N VAL A 154 9.37 -17.26 -7.86
CA VAL A 154 8.40 -17.08 -8.95
C VAL A 154 7.99 -15.61 -9.01
N VAL A 155 8.30 -14.96 -10.11
CA VAL A 155 7.88 -13.56 -10.35
C VAL A 155 6.59 -13.58 -11.16
N CYS A 156 5.54 -12.92 -10.68
CA CYS A 156 4.21 -12.93 -11.29
C CYS A 156 3.78 -11.51 -11.68
N HIS A 157 3.48 -11.32 -12.96
CA HIS A 157 2.73 -10.17 -13.44
C HIS A 157 1.23 -10.45 -13.29
N ALA A 158 0.60 -9.82 -12.34
CA ALA A 158 -0.84 -9.96 -12.13
C ALA A 158 -1.64 -9.06 -13.07
N HIS A 159 -2.74 -9.58 -13.60
CA HIS A 159 -3.71 -8.85 -14.40
C HIS A 159 -5.13 -9.40 -14.18
N TYR A 160 -6.12 -8.66 -14.60
CA TYR A 160 -7.50 -9.13 -14.66
C TYR A 160 -8.01 -9.01 -16.09
N ARG A 161 -8.25 -10.13 -16.76
CA ARG A 161 -8.75 -10.22 -18.15
C ARG A 161 -7.94 -9.40 -19.17
N ASN A 162 -6.71 -9.01 -18.82
CA ASN A 162 -5.86 -8.14 -19.65
C ASN A 162 -4.46 -8.74 -19.79
N ARG A 163 -4.39 -9.90 -20.45
CA ARG A 163 -3.11 -10.56 -20.72
C ARG A 163 -2.22 -9.72 -21.65
N ASP A 164 -2.81 -8.85 -22.48
CA ASP A 164 -2.07 -7.96 -23.34
C ASP A 164 -1.18 -6.99 -22.53
N ALA A 165 -1.61 -6.60 -21.33
CA ALA A 165 -0.77 -5.81 -20.45
C ALA A 165 0.56 -6.53 -20.12
N TYR A 166 0.54 -7.85 -19.94
CA TYR A 166 1.74 -8.66 -19.77
C TYR A 166 2.55 -8.75 -21.07
N LEU A 167 1.91 -9.10 -22.19
CA LEU A 167 2.58 -9.32 -23.48
C LEU A 167 3.20 -8.04 -24.09
N THR A 168 2.70 -6.86 -23.73
CA THR A 168 3.28 -5.58 -24.15
C THR A 168 4.52 -5.18 -23.36
N GLY A 169 4.86 -5.89 -22.31
CA GLY A 169 6.09 -5.71 -21.52
C GLY A 169 5.93 -6.15 -20.08
N HIS A 170 6.88 -6.93 -19.61
CA HIS A 170 6.94 -7.46 -18.24
C HIS A 170 8.40 -7.57 -17.76
N ILE A 171 8.60 -7.87 -16.50
CA ILE A 171 9.93 -8.14 -15.94
C ILE A 171 10.47 -9.43 -16.55
N PRO A 172 11.73 -9.47 -17.03
CA PRO A 172 12.31 -10.67 -17.62
C PRO A 172 12.13 -11.91 -16.74
N GLY A 173 11.62 -12.99 -17.34
CA GLY A 173 11.35 -14.25 -16.65
C GLY A 173 10.08 -14.28 -15.80
N ALA A 174 9.34 -13.19 -15.68
CA ALA A 174 8.06 -13.18 -14.98
C ALA A 174 6.98 -13.92 -15.78
N ILE A 175 6.19 -14.75 -15.09
CA ILE A 175 4.99 -15.37 -15.66
C ILE A 175 3.77 -14.46 -15.46
N ASP A 176 2.75 -14.62 -16.32
CA ASP A 176 1.45 -13.99 -16.11
C ASP A 176 0.58 -14.77 -15.13
N ILE A 177 -0.22 -14.04 -14.34
CA ILE A 177 -1.30 -14.61 -13.55
C ILE A 177 -2.56 -13.73 -13.66
N ASP A 178 -3.65 -14.31 -14.20
CA ASP A 178 -4.96 -13.68 -14.13
C ASP A 178 -5.52 -13.87 -12.72
N THR A 179 -6.05 -12.82 -12.11
CA THR A 179 -6.68 -12.91 -10.78
C THR A 179 -7.81 -13.93 -10.75
N LEU A 180 -8.50 -14.16 -11.88
CA LEU A 180 -9.52 -15.19 -12.03
C LEU A 180 -9.00 -16.63 -11.85
N ALA A 181 -7.70 -16.84 -11.86
CA ALA A 181 -7.13 -18.14 -11.45
C ALA A 181 -7.30 -18.36 -9.93
N LEU A 182 -7.41 -17.29 -9.14
CA LEU A 182 -7.43 -17.32 -7.68
C LEU A 182 -8.77 -16.92 -7.08
N GLU A 183 -9.61 -16.19 -7.81
CA GLU A 183 -10.92 -15.71 -7.36
C GLU A 183 -12.02 -16.08 -8.35
N SER A 184 -13.26 -16.16 -7.86
CA SER A 184 -14.44 -16.46 -8.67
C SER A 184 -15.01 -15.19 -9.26
N GLU A 185 -15.27 -15.17 -10.57
CA GLU A 185 -15.99 -14.06 -11.23
C GLU A 185 -17.49 -14.00 -10.91
N VAL A 186 -18.01 -15.05 -10.26
CA VAL A 186 -19.44 -15.13 -9.90
C VAL A 186 -19.68 -14.55 -8.51
N THR A 187 -18.81 -14.87 -7.55
CA THR A 187 -18.95 -14.45 -6.14
C THR A 187 -17.92 -13.42 -5.71
N TRP A 188 -16.87 -13.23 -6.51
CA TRP A 188 -15.69 -12.42 -6.20
C TRP A 188 -14.91 -12.88 -4.95
N ASN A 189 -15.34 -13.97 -4.35
CA ASN A 189 -14.58 -14.61 -3.28
C ASN A 189 -13.38 -15.38 -3.86
N ARG A 190 -12.40 -15.64 -3.03
CA ARG A 190 -11.33 -16.60 -3.32
C ARG A 190 -11.93 -17.94 -3.76
N ARG A 191 -11.24 -18.65 -4.63
CA ARG A 191 -11.64 -20.00 -5.06
C ARG A 191 -11.53 -21.01 -3.94
N SER A 192 -12.17 -22.16 -4.13
CA SER A 192 -12.07 -23.29 -3.20
C SER A 192 -10.62 -23.74 -3.01
N PRO A 193 -10.30 -24.42 -1.88
CA PRO A 193 -8.97 -24.96 -1.63
C PRO A 193 -8.41 -25.83 -2.76
N GLU A 194 -9.26 -26.64 -3.39
CA GLU A 194 -8.91 -27.54 -4.48
C GLU A 194 -8.60 -26.76 -5.77
N GLU A 195 -9.39 -25.74 -6.09
CA GLU A 195 -9.14 -24.87 -7.23
C GLU A 195 -7.87 -24.04 -7.04
N LEU A 196 -7.66 -23.47 -5.83
CA LEU A 196 -6.43 -22.76 -5.49
C LEU A 196 -5.19 -23.64 -5.61
N LYS A 197 -5.26 -24.88 -5.10
CA LYS A 197 -4.19 -25.86 -5.24
C LYS A 197 -3.84 -26.06 -6.71
N THR A 198 -4.84 -26.35 -7.54
CA THR A 198 -4.68 -26.56 -8.99
C THR A 198 -4.07 -25.34 -9.68
N ALA A 199 -4.53 -24.13 -9.32
CA ALA A 199 -4.01 -22.90 -9.87
C ALA A 199 -2.54 -22.68 -9.52
N PHE A 200 -2.15 -22.87 -8.24
CA PHE A 200 -0.75 -22.71 -7.83
C PHE A 200 0.16 -23.76 -8.51
N GLU A 201 -0.24 -25.01 -8.54
CA GLU A 201 0.51 -26.07 -9.20
C GLU A 201 0.74 -25.78 -10.68
N LYS A 202 -0.28 -25.32 -11.40
CA LYS A 202 -0.20 -24.91 -12.81
C LYS A 202 0.78 -23.75 -13.03
N HIS A 203 0.85 -22.80 -12.09
CA HIS A 203 1.76 -21.66 -12.17
C HIS A 203 3.15 -21.96 -11.58
N GLY A 204 3.41 -23.19 -11.17
CA GLY A 204 4.69 -23.58 -10.60
C GLY A 204 4.95 -23.06 -9.20
N ILE A 205 3.89 -22.68 -8.46
CA ILE A 205 3.98 -22.12 -7.10
C ILE A 205 3.79 -23.24 -6.09
N THR A 206 4.68 -23.32 -5.11
CA THR A 206 4.58 -24.20 -3.94
C THR A 206 4.45 -23.38 -2.66
N ALA A 207 4.07 -24.03 -1.57
CA ALA A 207 4.03 -23.38 -0.25
C ALA A 207 5.39 -22.81 0.18
N ASP A 208 6.49 -23.41 -0.28
CA ASP A 208 7.87 -23.00 0.03
C ASP A 208 8.47 -22.02 -0.99
N SER A 209 7.71 -21.59 -2.00
CA SER A 209 8.18 -20.58 -2.95
C SER A 209 8.26 -19.19 -2.33
N THR A 210 9.21 -18.36 -2.78
CA THR A 210 9.06 -16.91 -2.73
C THR A 210 8.30 -16.48 -3.98
N VAL A 211 7.14 -15.88 -3.79
CA VAL A 211 6.36 -15.30 -4.88
C VAL A 211 6.45 -13.78 -4.84
N ILE A 212 6.95 -13.19 -5.93
CA ILE A 212 7.06 -11.74 -6.09
C ILE A 212 5.97 -11.29 -7.04
N LEU A 213 5.04 -10.47 -6.56
CA LEU A 213 3.88 -10.01 -7.30
C LEU A 213 4.02 -8.54 -7.70
N TYR A 214 3.64 -8.22 -8.89
CA TYR A 214 3.50 -6.86 -9.38
C TYR A 214 2.43 -6.79 -10.47
N GLY A 215 1.96 -5.59 -10.77
CA GLY A 215 1.05 -5.32 -11.87
C GLY A 215 1.31 -3.95 -12.46
N LYS A 216 0.57 -3.60 -13.49
CA LYS A 216 0.61 -2.27 -14.11
C LYS A 216 -0.44 -1.37 -13.50
N PHE A 217 -0.10 -0.12 -13.27
CA PHE A 217 -1.05 0.95 -13.01
C PHE A 217 -1.55 1.46 -14.36
N MET A 218 -2.86 1.40 -14.54
CA MET A 218 -3.55 1.89 -15.73
C MET A 218 -4.80 2.61 -15.24
N TYR A 219 -5.14 3.70 -15.87
CA TYR A 219 -6.41 4.37 -15.60
C TYR A 219 -7.52 3.69 -16.38
N PRO A 220 -8.72 3.51 -15.78
CA PRO A 220 -9.88 3.00 -16.51
C PRO A 220 -10.19 3.88 -17.71
N ASP A 221 -10.44 3.24 -18.84
CA ASP A 221 -10.97 3.88 -20.04
C ASP A 221 -12.48 3.58 -20.09
N ASN A 222 -13.30 4.58 -20.42
CA ASN A 222 -14.76 4.41 -20.53
C ASN A 222 -15.16 3.37 -21.60
N ASP A 223 -14.29 3.13 -22.57
CA ASP A 223 -14.53 2.15 -23.64
C ASP A 223 -14.03 0.75 -23.26
N GLN A 224 -13.43 0.55 -22.11
CA GLN A 224 -12.99 -0.78 -21.67
C GLN A 224 -14.18 -1.66 -21.27
N PRO A 225 -14.31 -2.86 -21.88
CA PRO A 225 -15.39 -3.79 -21.53
C PRO A 225 -15.28 -4.34 -20.11
N PHE A 226 -14.08 -4.29 -19.52
CA PHE A 226 -13.79 -4.72 -18.16
C PHE A 226 -13.00 -3.63 -17.42
N PRO A 227 -13.65 -2.60 -16.86
CA PRO A 227 -12.95 -1.48 -16.22
C PRO A 227 -11.96 -1.89 -15.14
N GLY A 228 -12.22 -2.97 -14.40
CA GLY A 228 -11.31 -3.55 -13.41
C GLY A 228 -9.96 -4.01 -13.98
N SER A 229 -9.85 -4.21 -15.30
CA SER A 229 -8.60 -4.60 -15.95
C SER A 229 -7.50 -3.54 -15.83
N ALA A 230 -7.86 -2.27 -15.61
CA ALA A 230 -6.94 -1.18 -15.39
C ALA A 230 -6.25 -1.23 -14.00
N ALA A 231 -6.79 -1.96 -13.05
CA ALA A 231 -6.30 -2.04 -11.69
C ALA A 231 -5.27 -3.18 -11.46
N GLY A 232 -4.41 -3.48 -12.44
CA GLY A 232 -3.52 -4.65 -12.42
C GLY A 232 -2.62 -4.75 -11.18
N HIS A 233 -2.08 -3.64 -10.68
CA HIS A 233 -1.28 -3.68 -9.46
C HIS A 233 -2.13 -3.98 -8.20
N LEU A 234 -3.35 -3.50 -8.15
CA LEU A 234 -4.30 -3.85 -7.10
C LEU A 234 -4.65 -5.35 -7.17
N GLY A 235 -4.75 -5.91 -8.38
CA GLY A 235 -4.86 -7.35 -8.61
C GLY A 235 -3.65 -8.14 -8.11
N ALA A 236 -2.44 -7.58 -8.18
CA ALA A 236 -1.25 -8.18 -7.59
C ALA A 236 -1.37 -8.30 -6.07
N ILE A 237 -1.84 -7.26 -5.39
CA ILE A 237 -2.04 -7.27 -3.93
C ILE A 237 -3.21 -8.21 -3.56
N ARG A 238 -4.26 -8.25 -4.36
CA ARG A 238 -5.35 -9.23 -4.22
C ARG A 238 -4.82 -10.66 -4.29
N SER A 239 -3.97 -10.95 -5.27
CA SER A 239 -3.32 -12.26 -5.41
C SER A 239 -2.40 -12.56 -4.22
N ALA A 240 -1.66 -11.57 -3.72
CA ALA A 240 -0.81 -11.71 -2.54
C ALA A 240 -1.62 -12.14 -1.31
N PHE A 241 -2.76 -11.50 -1.04
CA PHE A 241 -3.65 -11.89 0.04
C PHE A 241 -4.10 -13.36 -0.07
N ILE A 242 -4.58 -13.76 -1.26
CA ILE A 242 -5.07 -15.15 -1.46
C ILE A 242 -3.93 -16.17 -1.31
N MET A 243 -2.73 -15.86 -1.80
CA MET A 243 -1.54 -16.70 -1.62
C MET A 243 -1.14 -16.81 -0.14
N MET A 244 -1.19 -15.70 0.60
CA MET A 244 -0.95 -15.70 2.05
C MET A 244 -1.98 -16.57 2.79
N TYR A 245 -3.25 -16.43 2.48
CA TYR A 245 -4.34 -17.25 3.02
C TYR A 245 -4.13 -18.73 2.74
N ALA A 246 -3.79 -19.07 1.49
CA ALA A 246 -3.54 -20.45 1.06
C ALA A 246 -2.36 -21.09 1.78
N GLY A 247 -1.32 -20.31 2.11
CA GLY A 247 -0.16 -20.80 2.85
C GLY A 247 1.18 -20.70 2.14
N VAL A 248 1.28 -19.91 1.07
CA VAL A 248 2.60 -19.54 0.51
C VAL A 248 3.36 -18.78 1.60
N LYS A 249 4.54 -19.28 1.97
CA LYS A 249 5.28 -18.79 3.14
C LYS A 249 5.91 -17.42 2.93
N ASP A 250 6.36 -17.13 1.73
CA ASP A 250 7.07 -15.90 1.38
C ASP A 250 6.39 -15.23 0.18
N VAL A 251 5.46 -14.32 0.46
CA VAL A 251 4.76 -13.51 -0.55
C VAL A 251 5.26 -12.08 -0.45
N ARG A 252 5.73 -11.54 -1.55
CA ARG A 252 6.27 -10.18 -1.65
C ARG A 252 5.59 -9.41 -2.76
N VAL A 253 5.37 -8.12 -2.54
CA VAL A 253 4.82 -7.21 -3.55
C VAL A 253 5.90 -6.19 -3.91
N MET A 254 6.11 -5.95 -5.21
CA MET A 254 7.05 -4.93 -5.66
C MET A 254 6.43 -3.54 -5.49
N ASN A 255 7.09 -2.71 -4.69
CA ASN A 255 6.62 -1.36 -4.35
C ASN A 255 6.58 -0.46 -5.59
N GLY A 256 5.39 0.11 -5.88
CA GLY A 256 5.17 0.92 -7.08
C GLY A 256 4.97 0.11 -8.37
N GLY A 257 4.83 -1.22 -8.29
CA GLY A 257 4.50 -2.09 -9.42
C GLY A 257 5.46 -1.97 -10.60
N PHE A 258 4.97 -2.28 -11.79
CA PHE A 258 5.79 -2.24 -13.01
C PHE A 258 6.35 -0.85 -13.33
N GLN A 259 5.72 0.22 -12.84
CA GLN A 259 6.24 1.58 -13.03
C GLN A 259 7.60 1.75 -12.36
N SER A 260 7.80 1.25 -11.13
CA SER A 260 9.10 1.31 -10.45
C SER A 260 10.21 0.59 -11.22
N TRP A 261 9.89 -0.53 -11.88
CA TRP A 261 10.84 -1.25 -12.73
C TRP A 261 11.28 -0.40 -13.93
N LYS A 262 10.31 0.27 -14.59
CA LYS A 262 10.60 1.18 -15.72
C LYS A 262 11.37 2.42 -15.28
N ASP A 263 11.01 3.00 -14.15
CA ASP A 263 11.69 4.19 -13.61
C ASP A 263 13.14 3.91 -13.23
N ALA A 264 13.44 2.66 -12.85
CA ALA A 264 14.82 2.21 -12.62
C ALA A 264 15.59 1.96 -13.93
N GLY A 265 14.95 2.09 -15.11
CA GLY A 265 15.58 1.91 -16.42
C GLY A 265 15.95 0.45 -16.74
N PHE A 266 15.31 -0.53 -16.09
CA PHE A 266 15.61 -1.94 -16.29
C PHE A 266 14.96 -2.49 -17.57
N ASP A 267 15.61 -3.50 -18.15
CA ASP A 267 15.12 -4.19 -19.36
C ASP A 267 13.74 -4.81 -19.12
N ILE A 268 12.94 -4.80 -20.18
CA ILE A 268 11.62 -5.42 -20.23
C ILE A 268 11.59 -6.53 -21.28
N GLU A 269 10.80 -7.57 -21.00
CA GLU A 269 10.58 -8.70 -21.89
C GLU A 269 9.15 -8.65 -22.45
N THR A 270 8.96 -9.14 -23.69
CA THR A 270 7.66 -9.23 -24.36
C THR A 270 7.33 -10.67 -24.79
N ASN A 271 8.24 -11.61 -24.58
CA ASN A 271 8.04 -13.02 -24.88
C ASN A 271 7.06 -13.65 -23.88
N ASP A 272 6.26 -14.59 -24.34
CA ASP A 272 5.41 -15.38 -23.45
C ASP A 272 6.24 -16.39 -22.64
N VAL A 273 6.49 -16.10 -21.38
CA VAL A 273 7.28 -16.97 -20.49
C VAL A 273 6.49 -18.21 -20.12
N GLN A 274 7.07 -19.36 -20.41
CA GLN A 274 6.43 -20.64 -20.10
C GLN A 274 6.38 -20.90 -18.59
N LYS A 275 5.20 -21.26 -18.11
CA LYS A 275 5.01 -21.71 -16.74
C LYS A 275 5.61 -23.10 -16.55
N ASN A 276 6.23 -23.33 -15.42
CA ASN A 276 6.82 -24.64 -15.06
C ASN A 276 5.97 -25.31 -13.98
N PRO A 277 4.91 -26.07 -14.33
CA PRO A 277 4.00 -26.66 -13.35
C PRO A 277 4.73 -27.59 -12.36
N VAL A 278 4.17 -27.65 -11.16
CA VAL A 278 4.60 -28.59 -10.11
C VAL A 278 3.50 -29.60 -9.83
N THR A 279 3.87 -30.73 -9.26
CA THR A 279 2.94 -31.83 -8.98
C THR A 279 2.22 -31.69 -7.65
N GLU A 280 2.79 -30.89 -6.73
CA GLU A 280 2.23 -30.69 -5.40
C GLU A 280 2.50 -29.27 -4.91
N PHE A 281 1.48 -28.65 -4.31
CA PHE A 281 1.61 -27.38 -3.62
C PHE A 281 2.45 -27.47 -2.34
N GLY A 282 2.39 -28.61 -1.65
CA GLY A 282 3.23 -28.89 -0.50
C GLY A 282 2.65 -28.45 0.86
N ALA A 283 1.40 -27.97 0.92
CA ALA A 283 0.71 -27.63 2.18
C ALA A 283 -0.80 -27.80 2.06
N LYS A 284 -1.48 -27.88 3.21
CA LYS A 284 -2.95 -27.82 3.25
C LYS A 284 -3.43 -26.41 2.96
N ILE A 285 -4.45 -26.27 2.12
CA ILE A 285 -5.14 -25.00 1.84
C ILE A 285 -6.50 -25.01 2.53
N PRO A 286 -6.87 -23.94 3.30
CA PRO A 286 -6.00 -22.86 3.72
C PRO A 286 -5.04 -23.25 4.86
N SER A 287 -3.84 -22.69 4.87
CA SER A 287 -2.94 -22.76 6.03
C SER A 287 -3.14 -21.61 7.02
N ARG A 288 -3.70 -20.47 6.55
CA ARG A 288 -3.97 -19.28 7.35
C ARG A 288 -5.43 -18.83 7.19
N PRO A 289 -6.42 -19.64 7.63
CA PRO A 289 -7.84 -19.32 7.44
C PRO A 289 -8.26 -18.00 8.09
N TYR A 290 -7.61 -17.60 9.18
CA TYR A 290 -7.90 -16.37 9.91
C TYR A 290 -7.63 -15.07 9.12
N LEU A 291 -6.96 -15.13 7.98
CA LEU A 291 -6.74 -13.97 7.11
C LEU A 291 -7.96 -13.62 6.24
N ALA A 292 -8.91 -14.53 6.10
CA ALA A 292 -10.14 -14.31 5.36
C ALA A 292 -11.34 -14.40 6.29
N VAL A 293 -12.29 -13.50 6.10
CA VAL A 293 -13.55 -13.42 6.84
C VAL A 293 -14.69 -13.59 5.85
N ASP A 294 -15.64 -14.46 6.16
CA ASP A 294 -16.87 -14.63 5.41
C ASP A 294 -18.06 -13.97 6.17
N VAL A 295 -19.28 -14.04 5.63
CA VAL A 295 -20.45 -13.34 6.22
C VAL A 295 -20.69 -13.65 7.71
N PRO A 296 -20.60 -14.91 8.19
CA PRO A 296 -20.81 -15.20 9.61
C PRO A 296 -19.83 -14.45 10.51
N GLU A 297 -18.53 -14.50 10.20
CA GLU A 297 -17.48 -13.83 10.96
C GLU A 297 -17.59 -12.30 10.85
N ALA A 298 -18.02 -11.77 9.69
CA ALA A 298 -18.28 -10.33 9.53
C ALA A 298 -19.38 -9.86 10.48
N LYS A 299 -20.44 -10.67 10.68
CA LYS A 299 -21.51 -10.40 11.66
C LYS A 299 -20.99 -10.45 13.10
N GLU A 300 -20.08 -11.37 13.43
CA GLU A 300 -19.43 -11.42 14.74
C GLU A 300 -18.57 -10.17 14.99
N ILE A 301 -17.79 -9.74 13.99
CA ILE A 301 -16.99 -8.52 14.06
C ILE A 301 -17.87 -7.29 14.33
N LEU A 302 -18.99 -7.16 13.61
CA LEU A 302 -19.94 -6.05 13.79
C LEU A 302 -20.59 -6.03 15.19
N ALA A 303 -20.75 -7.19 15.81
CA ALA A 303 -21.32 -7.32 17.16
C ALA A 303 -20.30 -7.05 18.29
N SER A 304 -19.00 -6.99 17.97
CA SER A 304 -17.92 -6.83 18.94
C SER A 304 -17.50 -5.37 19.11
N GLN A 305 -17.27 -4.94 20.36
CA GLN A 305 -16.70 -3.62 20.66
C GLN A 305 -15.19 -3.54 20.40
N ASN A 306 -14.50 -4.69 20.39
CA ASN A 306 -13.05 -4.81 20.21
C ASN A 306 -12.68 -5.21 18.77
N ALA A 307 -13.60 -5.03 17.83
CA ALA A 307 -13.39 -5.33 16.43
C ALA A 307 -13.98 -4.24 15.53
N ALA A 308 -13.54 -4.18 14.29
CA ALA A 308 -14.11 -3.28 13.29
C ALA A 308 -14.13 -3.92 11.91
N LEU A 309 -15.26 -3.80 11.22
CA LEU A 309 -15.40 -4.07 9.81
C LEU A 309 -15.18 -2.76 9.06
N VAL A 310 -14.09 -2.66 8.29
CA VAL A 310 -13.60 -1.40 7.73
C VAL A 310 -13.89 -1.33 6.24
N SER A 311 -14.69 -0.35 5.83
CA SER A 311 -15.06 -0.13 4.43
C SER A 311 -13.98 0.65 3.68
N ILE A 312 -13.28 -0.02 2.78
CA ILE A 312 -12.29 0.59 1.87
C ILE A 312 -12.98 0.91 0.55
N ARG A 313 -13.90 1.87 0.62
CA ARG A 313 -14.66 2.37 -0.51
C ARG A 313 -14.62 3.90 -0.53
N SER A 314 -14.96 4.52 -1.64
CA SER A 314 -15.10 5.97 -1.71
C SER A 314 -16.29 6.45 -0.87
N TRP A 315 -16.29 7.74 -0.52
CA TRP A 315 -17.38 8.32 0.25
C TRP A 315 -18.76 8.20 -0.44
N PRO A 316 -18.89 8.50 -1.77
CA PRO A 316 -20.17 8.32 -2.47
C PRO A 316 -20.68 6.88 -2.46
N GLU A 317 -19.77 5.87 -2.53
CA GLU A 317 -20.15 4.46 -2.37
C GLU A 317 -20.64 4.17 -0.95
N TYR A 318 -19.93 4.67 0.07
CA TYR A 318 -20.24 4.39 1.48
C TYR A 318 -21.58 4.98 1.92
N ILE A 319 -21.91 6.19 1.48
CA ILE A 319 -23.21 6.81 1.79
C ILE A 319 -24.34 6.37 0.83
N GLY A 320 -24.03 5.61 -0.20
CA GLY A 320 -25.02 5.04 -1.11
C GLY A 320 -25.51 5.98 -2.22
N GLU A 321 -24.71 6.98 -2.60
CA GLU A 321 -24.98 7.79 -3.82
C GLU A 321 -24.69 6.97 -5.08
N VAL A 322 -23.64 6.18 -5.08
CA VAL A 322 -23.26 5.25 -6.16
C VAL A 322 -23.02 3.85 -5.62
N SER A 323 -23.06 2.83 -6.49
CA SER A 323 -22.64 1.48 -6.13
C SER A 323 -21.14 1.27 -6.29
N GLY A 324 -20.49 2.07 -7.13
CA GLY A 324 -19.10 1.97 -7.49
C GLY A 324 -18.80 1.07 -8.68
N TYR A 325 -19.70 0.15 -9.01
CA TYR A 325 -19.52 -0.83 -10.09
C TYR A 325 -20.81 -1.02 -10.88
N ASN A 326 -20.69 -1.29 -12.19
CA ASN A 326 -21.83 -1.49 -13.08
C ASN A 326 -22.55 -2.84 -12.87
N TYR A 327 -21.94 -3.77 -12.16
CA TYR A 327 -22.49 -5.10 -11.84
C TYR A 327 -22.97 -5.22 -10.38
N ILE A 328 -22.90 -4.15 -9.60
CA ILE A 328 -23.46 -4.09 -8.23
C ILE A 328 -24.63 -3.11 -8.25
N GLU A 329 -25.85 -3.62 -8.11
CA GLU A 329 -27.07 -2.80 -8.17
C GLU A 329 -27.33 -2.04 -6.88
N LYS A 330 -27.18 -2.70 -5.72
CA LYS A 330 -27.46 -2.10 -4.42
C LYS A 330 -26.40 -1.08 -4.04
N LYS A 331 -26.88 0.04 -3.52
CA LYS A 331 -26.08 1.16 -3.01
C LYS A 331 -26.15 1.19 -1.50
N GLY A 332 -25.09 1.70 -0.85
CA GLY A 332 -25.05 1.84 0.60
C GLY A 332 -23.90 1.10 1.24
N ARG A 333 -24.00 0.90 2.55
CA ARG A 333 -22.97 0.27 3.39
C ARG A 333 -23.54 -0.81 4.30
N ILE A 334 -22.65 -1.62 4.83
CA ILE A 334 -22.96 -2.56 5.91
C ILE A 334 -23.16 -1.74 7.20
N PRO A 335 -24.31 -1.87 7.90
CA PRO A 335 -24.57 -1.16 9.15
C PRO A 335 -23.51 -1.47 10.20
N GLY A 336 -23.00 -0.44 10.88
CA GLY A 336 -21.94 -0.58 11.89
C GLY A 336 -20.52 -0.70 11.32
N SER A 337 -20.36 -0.77 9.99
CA SER A 337 -19.02 -0.71 9.40
C SER A 337 -18.42 0.70 9.51
N VAL A 338 -17.09 0.77 9.59
CA VAL A 338 -16.34 2.01 9.72
C VAL A 338 -15.84 2.46 8.34
N PHE A 339 -15.91 3.76 8.05
CA PHE A 339 -15.38 4.31 6.80
C PHE A 339 -13.85 4.42 6.85
N GLY A 340 -13.17 3.56 6.10
CA GLY A 340 -11.70 3.51 6.00
C GLY A 340 -11.13 4.30 4.84
N ASN A 341 -11.99 4.85 3.98
CA ASN A 341 -11.67 5.66 2.80
C ASN A 341 -10.64 5.00 1.86
N CYS A 342 -10.86 5.01 0.56
CA CYS A 342 -9.87 4.52 -0.41
C CYS A 342 -9.32 5.64 -1.30
N GLY A 343 -10.13 6.65 -1.54
CA GLY A 343 -9.93 7.70 -2.53
C GLY A 343 -11.24 8.06 -3.21
N THR A 344 -11.16 8.53 -4.44
CA THR A 344 -12.29 9.19 -5.15
C THR A 344 -13.35 8.21 -5.64
N ASP A 345 -13.00 6.99 -6.03
CA ASP A 345 -13.94 6.03 -6.61
C ASP A 345 -13.54 4.56 -6.42
N ALA A 346 -14.23 3.66 -7.14
CA ALA A 346 -14.06 2.21 -7.02
C ALA A 346 -12.72 1.68 -7.58
N TYR A 347 -11.99 2.46 -8.35
CA TYR A 347 -10.77 2.03 -9.05
C TYR A 347 -9.50 2.70 -8.52
N HIS A 348 -9.63 3.66 -7.61
CA HIS A 348 -8.55 4.45 -7.07
C HIS A 348 -8.27 4.15 -5.59
N MET A 349 -6.99 4.25 -5.23
CA MET A 349 -6.48 4.04 -3.87
C MET A 349 -5.51 5.18 -3.49
N GLU A 350 -5.85 6.43 -3.82
CA GLU A 350 -4.97 7.60 -3.64
C GLU A 350 -4.58 7.81 -2.18
N ASN A 351 -5.46 7.43 -1.24
CA ASN A 351 -5.17 7.56 0.19
C ASN A 351 -4.12 6.57 0.70
N TYR A 352 -3.78 5.56 -0.10
CA TYR A 352 -2.81 4.51 0.25
C TYR A 352 -1.55 4.54 -0.61
N ARG A 353 -1.46 5.47 -1.55
CA ARG A 353 -0.36 5.54 -2.51
C ARG A 353 0.21 6.94 -2.64
N ASN A 354 1.47 7.00 -2.97
CA ASN A 354 2.18 8.21 -3.33
C ASN A 354 1.96 8.56 -4.81
N VAL A 355 2.41 9.74 -5.22
CA VAL A 355 2.32 10.24 -6.61
C VAL A 355 3.04 9.36 -7.64
N ASP A 356 4.00 8.55 -7.21
CA ASP A 356 4.75 7.59 -8.03
C ASP A 356 4.26 6.14 -7.88
N HIS A 357 3.05 5.96 -7.36
CA HIS A 357 2.41 4.68 -7.10
C HIS A 357 3.07 3.80 -6.03
N THR A 358 4.14 4.24 -5.39
CA THR A 358 4.66 3.54 -4.20
C THR A 358 3.67 3.63 -3.05
N THR A 359 3.74 2.68 -2.12
CA THR A 359 2.89 2.69 -0.92
C THR A 359 3.15 3.95 -0.10
N ARG A 360 2.08 4.62 0.32
CA ARG A 360 2.11 5.82 1.15
C ARG A 360 2.78 5.51 2.50
N GLU A 361 3.27 6.57 3.16
CA GLU A 361 3.83 6.45 4.51
C GLU A 361 2.87 5.69 5.44
N PHE A 362 3.36 4.64 6.06
CA PHE A 362 2.55 3.82 6.97
C PHE A 362 1.99 4.62 8.17
N ASN A 363 2.73 5.63 8.64
CA ASN A 363 2.25 6.53 9.70
C ASN A 363 1.06 7.39 9.24
N GLU A 364 1.05 7.89 8.00
CA GLU A 364 -0.10 8.63 7.46
C GLU A 364 -1.33 7.73 7.32
N ILE A 365 -1.16 6.50 6.83
CA ILE A 365 -2.27 5.54 6.75
C ILE A 365 -2.82 5.23 8.15
N ALA A 366 -1.93 5.00 9.12
CA ALA A 366 -2.33 4.74 10.50
C ALA A 366 -3.06 5.94 11.16
N GLU A 367 -2.66 7.18 10.85
CA GLU A 367 -3.32 8.40 11.31
C GLU A 367 -4.74 8.52 10.74
N ILE A 368 -4.93 8.34 9.42
CA ILE A 368 -6.25 8.33 8.77
C ILE A 368 -7.18 7.30 9.44
N TRP A 369 -6.68 6.11 9.69
CA TRP A 369 -7.46 5.05 10.33
C TRP A 369 -7.77 5.33 11.80
N LYS A 370 -6.82 5.91 12.54
CA LYS A 370 -6.99 6.27 13.95
C LYS A 370 -8.13 7.27 14.16
N GLU A 371 -8.31 8.22 13.27
CA GLU A 371 -9.39 9.23 13.33
C GLU A 371 -10.78 8.57 13.34
N VAL A 372 -10.92 7.43 12.68
CA VAL A 372 -12.18 6.66 12.62
C VAL A 372 -12.20 5.46 13.56
N GLY A 373 -11.23 5.36 14.47
CA GLY A 373 -11.15 4.33 15.50
C GLY A 373 -10.69 2.96 15.00
N VAL A 374 -9.99 2.92 13.88
CA VAL A 374 -9.31 1.73 13.34
C VAL A 374 -7.88 1.72 13.87
N THR A 375 -7.59 0.84 14.82
CA THR A 375 -6.35 0.81 15.60
C THR A 375 -5.84 -0.63 15.78
N PRO A 376 -4.53 -0.86 16.01
CA PRO A 376 -3.92 -2.19 16.06
C PRO A 376 -4.33 -3.06 17.25
N ASP A 377 -5.00 -2.49 18.26
CA ASP A 377 -5.54 -3.22 19.42
C ASP A 377 -6.89 -3.90 19.15
N LYS A 378 -7.44 -3.70 17.94
CA LYS A 378 -8.71 -4.31 17.52
C LYS A 378 -8.51 -5.45 16.52
N ARG A 379 -9.45 -6.40 16.49
CA ARG A 379 -9.61 -7.31 15.37
C ARG A 379 -10.22 -6.56 14.19
N LEU A 380 -9.51 -6.51 13.07
CA LEU A 380 -9.91 -5.73 11.90
C LEU A 380 -10.17 -6.64 10.70
N ALA A 381 -11.26 -6.37 9.99
CA ALA A 381 -11.49 -6.95 8.68
C ALA A 381 -11.78 -5.83 7.68
N PHE A 382 -11.00 -5.79 6.60
CA PHE A 382 -11.12 -4.79 5.54
C PHE A 382 -11.96 -5.32 4.39
N TYR A 383 -12.89 -4.51 3.87
CA TYR A 383 -13.70 -4.88 2.72
C TYR A 383 -13.88 -3.71 1.74
N CYS A 384 -14.24 -4.03 0.51
CA CYS A 384 -14.67 -3.04 -0.47
C CYS A 384 -15.89 -3.56 -1.26
N GLY A 385 -15.98 -3.34 -2.57
CA GLY A 385 -16.98 -3.98 -3.41
C GLY A 385 -16.79 -5.49 -3.50
N THR A 386 -15.58 -5.93 -3.83
CA THR A 386 -15.25 -7.32 -4.20
C THR A 386 -13.89 -7.80 -3.63
N GLY A 387 -13.45 -7.22 -2.52
CA GLY A 387 -12.25 -7.64 -1.79
C GLY A 387 -10.91 -7.07 -2.28
N TRP A 388 -10.80 -6.44 -3.45
CA TRP A 388 -9.53 -5.97 -4.01
C TRP A 388 -8.91 -4.83 -3.20
N ARG A 389 -9.63 -3.71 -3.04
CA ARG A 389 -9.18 -2.56 -2.22
C ARG A 389 -9.03 -2.95 -0.74
N GLY A 390 -9.94 -3.83 -0.26
CA GLY A 390 -9.82 -4.43 1.07
C GLY A 390 -8.52 -5.21 1.27
N SER A 391 -8.06 -5.91 0.23
CA SER A 391 -6.77 -6.63 0.26
C SER A 391 -5.58 -5.68 0.36
N GLU A 392 -5.61 -4.50 -0.27
CA GLU A 392 -4.53 -3.52 -0.14
C GLU A 392 -4.49 -2.90 1.26
N ALA A 393 -5.64 -2.55 1.83
CA ALA A 393 -5.69 -2.06 3.20
C ALA A 393 -5.22 -3.12 4.21
N PHE A 394 -5.68 -4.37 4.05
CA PHE A 394 -5.17 -5.50 4.81
C PHE A 394 -3.65 -5.62 4.71
N TYR A 395 -3.09 -5.58 3.49
CA TYR A 395 -1.66 -5.74 3.27
C TYR A 395 -0.86 -4.62 3.95
N ASN A 396 -1.33 -3.38 3.89
CA ASN A 396 -0.73 -2.25 4.59
C ASN A 396 -0.75 -2.44 6.12
N ALA A 397 -1.89 -2.82 6.70
CA ALA A 397 -1.99 -3.10 8.13
C ALA A 397 -1.08 -4.27 8.55
N TRP A 398 -1.04 -5.32 7.73
CA TRP A 398 -0.15 -6.46 7.95
C TRP A 398 1.32 -6.05 7.85
N LEU A 399 1.72 -5.23 6.88
CA LEU A 399 3.08 -4.69 6.77
C LEU A 399 3.49 -3.86 7.99
N MET A 400 2.55 -3.12 8.60
CA MET A 400 2.75 -2.38 9.86
C MET A 400 2.93 -3.30 11.07
N GLY A 401 2.77 -4.62 10.92
CA GLY A 401 2.86 -5.56 12.04
C GLY A 401 1.59 -5.69 12.88
N TRP A 402 0.46 -5.14 12.44
CA TRP A 402 -0.80 -5.23 13.19
C TRP A 402 -1.24 -6.69 13.36
N PRO A 403 -1.63 -7.12 14.58
CA PRO A 403 -1.71 -8.54 14.91
C PRO A 403 -2.94 -9.25 14.34
N GLU A 404 -4.12 -8.62 14.39
CA GLU A 404 -5.40 -9.24 14.05
C GLU A 404 -6.06 -8.55 12.86
N VAL A 405 -5.52 -8.81 11.65
CA VAL A 405 -5.99 -8.21 10.41
C VAL A 405 -6.42 -9.27 9.41
N ALA A 406 -7.54 -9.03 8.71
CA ALA A 406 -8.14 -9.93 7.75
C ALA A 406 -8.80 -9.15 6.60
N VAL A 407 -9.22 -9.86 5.56
CA VAL A 407 -10.08 -9.36 4.49
C VAL A 407 -11.45 -10.00 4.64
N TYR A 408 -12.51 -9.19 4.65
CA TYR A 408 -13.85 -9.69 4.37
C TYR A 408 -13.98 -9.81 2.84
N ASP A 409 -13.85 -11.03 2.38
CA ASP A 409 -13.49 -11.37 1.02
C ASP A 409 -14.61 -11.05 0.01
N GLY A 410 -15.83 -11.47 0.26
CA GLY A 410 -16.97 -11.21 -0.62
C GLY A 410 -17.44 -9.75 -0.64
N GLY A 411 -17.06 -8.97 0.36
CA GLY A 411 -17.28 -7.54 0.44
C GLY A 411 -18.74 -7.11 0.34
N TRP A 412 -18.94 -5.90 -0.20
CA TRP A 412 -20.28 -5.35 -0.40
C TRP A 412 -21.10 -6.16 -1.40
N PHE A 413 -20.47 -6.74 -2.41
CA PHE A 413 -21.15 -7.56 -3.41
C PHE A 413 -21.85 -8.76 -2.77
N GLU A 414 -21.13 -9.56 -2.00
CA GLU A 414 -21.71 -10.72 -1.31
C GLU A 414 -22.79 -10.31 -0.30
N TRP A 415 -22.46 -9.31 0.54
CA TRP A 415 -23.38 -8.83 1.57
C TRP A 415 -24.70 -8.34 0.98
N SER A 416 -24.63 -7.51 -0.06
CA SER A 416 -25.82 -6.86 -0.65
C SER A 416 -26.65 -7.78 -1.53
N ASN A 417 -26.10 -8.89 -2.03
CA ASN A 417 -26.86 -9.87 -2.83
C ASN A 417 -27.73 -10.80 -1.98
N ASP A 418 -27.54 -10.82 -0.67
CA ASP A 418 -28.43 -11.53 0.26
C ASP A 418 -29.43 -10.53 0.86
N ASP A 419 -30.71 -10.64 0.50
CA ASP A 419 -31.76 -9.76 0.99
C ASP A 419 -32.02 -9.86 2.49
N SER A 420 -31.53 -10.89 3.15
CA SER A 420 -31.60 -11.03 4.61
C SER A 420 -30.60 -10.15 5.36
N ASN A 421 -29.55 -9.65 4.68
CA ASN A 421 -28.56 -8.77 5.26
C ASN A 421 -29.03 -7.31 5.26
N PRO A 422 -28.94 -6.60 6.39
CA PRO A 422 -29.32 -5.19 6.46
C PRO A 422 -28.32 -4.30 5.71
N PHE A 423 -28.77 -3.15 5.24
CA PHE A 423 -27.93 -2.11 4.67
C PHE A 423 -28.43 -0.71 5.04
N GLU A 424 -27.57 0.27 4.94
CA GLU A 424 -27.86 1.67 5.22
C GLU A 424 -27.39 2.56 4.07
N THR A 425 -28.09 3.69 3.91
CA THR A 425 -27.74 4.76 2.97
C THR A 425 -27.73 6.11 3.70
N GLY A 426 -27.19 7.13 3.05
CA GLY A 426 -27.07 8.49 3.62
C GLY A 426 -25.93 8.63 4.59
N ILE A 427 -25.72 9.86 5.06
CA ILE A 427 -24.62 10.23 5.98
C ILE A 427 -24.85 9.58 7.35
N PRO A 428 -23.88 8.84 7.92
CA PRO A 428 -24.02 8.24 9.25
C PRO A 428 -24.29 9.26 10.34
N GLU A 429 -25.14 8.93 11.32
CA GLU A 429 -25.48 9.88 12.39
C GLU A 429 -24.30 10.37 13.23
N LYS A 430 -23.29 9.52 13.44
CA LYS A 430 -22.07 9.93 14.15
C LYS A 430 -21.32 11.05 13.43
N VAL A 431 -21.29 11.03 12.11
CA VAL A 431 -20.67 12.09 11.30
C VAL A 431 -21.50 13.37 11.39
N LYS A 432 -22.84 13.27 11.38
CA LYS A 432 -23.74 14.44 11.57
C LYS A 432 -23.53 15.14 12.91
N MET A 433 -23.10 14.43 13.95
CA MET A 433 -22.77 15.05 15.24
C MET A 433 -21.47 15.84 15.21
N TYR A 434 -20.51 15.45 14.36
CA TYR A 434 -19.27 16.22 14.12
C TYR A 434 -19.53 17.46 13.26
N GLU A 435 -20.43 17.38 12.26
CA GLU A 435 -20.82 18.54 11.43
C GLU A 435 -21.45 19.68 12.23
N LYS A 436 -22.19 19.39 13.30
CA LYS A 436 -22.79 20.41 14.19
C LYS A 436 -21.77 21.13 15.07
N GLY A 437 -20.53 20.62 15.17
CA GLY A 437 -19.45 21.20 15.97
C GLY A 437 -18.35 21.89 15.17
N ASN A 438 -18.18 21.55 13.89
CA ASN A 438 -17.10 22.07 13.03
C ASN A 438 -17.53 22.06 11.56
N GLU A 439 -18.17 23.14 11.10
CA GLU A 439 -18.58 23.31 9.70
C GLU A 439 -17.40 23.41 8.69
N GLU A 440 -16.15 23.48 9.17
CA GLU A 440 -14.96 23.66 8.33
C GLU A 440 -14.22 22.37 7.95
N ILE A 441 -14.40 21.26 8.67
CA ILE A 441 -13.57 20.04 8.46
C ILE A 441 -14.09 19.14 7.33
N LEU A 442 -15.35 19.25 6.92
CA LEU A 442 -15.97 18.37 5.91
C LEU A 442 -15.92 18.90 4.47
N LYS A 443 -15.30 20.05 4.24
CA LYS A 443 -15.10 20.58 2.87
C LYS A 443 -13.87 20.01 2.16
N ASP A 444 -13.00 19.31 2.89
CA ASP A 444 -11.73 18.75 2.40
C ASP A 444 -11.64 17.21 2.54
N LEU A 445 -12.75 16.53 2.83
CA LEU A 445 -12.92 15.07 2.73
C LEU A 445 -13.71 14.74 1.47
#